data_44e82358d2d20d8b1a9c63ee6ddab986
#
_entry.id   44e82358d2d20d8b1a9c63ee6ddab986
#
_cell.length_a   1.000
_cell.length_b   1.000
_cell.length_c   1.000
_cell.angle_alpha   90.00
_cell.angle_beta   90.00
_cell.angle_gamma   90.00
#
_symmetry.space_group_name_H-M   'P 1'
#
loop_
_entity.id
_entity.type
_entity.pdbx_description
1 polymer ?
#
loop_
_entity_poly.entity_id
_entity_poly.type
_entity_poly.pdbx_seq_one_letter_code
_entity_poly.pdbx_strand_id
1 'polypeptide(L)'
;LAESSRKHHIRQNHGFLYGEKYSVFDVMRLCGWPAEQVPQNVGGYKLDTETGSLPIFIKYEASQYGDRFLNPGEIEWFSKNNRSLKSNEFRWLLDGTERTPEWQNRHFVPIFIRRKAEEQEKSYYFVGSAVALDDVHASVNPGEDGSESKVVISTLKLDKPVDPELYRHLTGKSAL
;
A
#
# COMPACT_ATOMS: atom_id res chain seq x y z
N LEU A 1 -6.76 -22.34 18.22
CA LEU A 1 -5.52 -21.83 17.58
C LEU A 1 -5.84 -20.96 16.36
N ALA A 2 -6.67 -21.43 15.42
CA ALA A 2 -7.04 -20.66 14.24
C ALA A 2 -7.78 -19.36 14.59
N GLU A 3 -8.68 -19.41 15.55
CA GLU A 3 -9.43 -18.23 16.01
C GLU A 3 -8.54 -17.23 16.71
N SER A 4 -7.60 -17.68 17.53
CA SER A 4 -6.64 -16.81 18.22
C SER A 4 -5.72 -16.11 17.21
N SER A 5 -5.23 -16.85 16.21
CA SER A 5 -4.42 -16.29 15.13
C SER A 5 -5.20 -15.24 14.32
N ARG A 6 -6.48 -15.54 14.00
CA ARG A 6 -7.35 -14.61 13.28
C ARG A 6 -7.57 -13.31 14.07
N LYS A 7 -7.82 -13.40 15.37
CA LYS A 7 -7.98 -12.22 16.22
C LYS A 7 -6.72 -11.36 16.29
N HIS A 8 -5.55 -12.00 16.35
CA HIS A 8 -4.27 -11.30 16.32
C HIS A 8 -4.09 -10.53 15.01
N HIS A 9 -4.35 -11.16 13.87
CA HIS A 9 -4.27 -10.51 12.56
C HIS A 9 -5.25 -9.34 12.41
N ILE A 10 -6.48 -9.49 12.91
CA ILE A 10 -7.47 -8.42 12.89
C ILE A 10 -6.98 -7.20 13.67
N ARG A 11 -6.41 -7.39 14.87
CA ARG A 11 -5.85 -6.31 15.67
C ARG A 11 -4.68 -5.64 14.97
N GLN A 12 -3.78 -6.44 14.42
CA GLN A 12 -2.58 -5.97 13.73
C GLN A 12 -2.94 -5.12 12.50
N ASN A 13 -4.05 -5.43 11.84
CA ASN A 13 -4.51 -4.74 10.64
C ASN A 13 -5.70 -3.82 10.90
N HIS A 14 -5.90 -3.35 12.12
CA HIS A 14 -6.95 -2.38 12.46
C HIS A 14 -8.36 -2.81 12.03
N GLY A 15 -8.62 -4.10 11.99
CA GLY A 15 -9.91 -4.64 11.59
C GLY A 15 -10.06 -4.93 10.10
N PHE A 16 -9.06 -4.58 9.28
CA PHE A 16 -9.11 -4.93 7.86
C PHE A 16 -8.93 -6.44 7.67
N LEU A 17 -9.77 -7.03 6.81
CA LEU A 17 -9.74 -8.44 6.50
C LEU A 17 -9.18 -8.67 5.11
N TYR A 18 -8.24 -9.62 4.99
CA TYR A 18 -7.62 -9.95 3.71
C TYR A 18 -8.65 -10.35 2.67
N GLY A 19 -8.54 -9.76 1.48
CA GLY A 19 -9.42 -10.07 0.36
C GLY A 19 -10.78 -9.40 0.40
N GLU A 20 -11.12 -8.70 1.47
CA GLU A 20 -12.34 -7.90 1.53
C GLU A 20 -12.14 -6.55 0.85
N LYS A 21 -13.23 -5.95 0.40
CA LYS A 21 -13.21 -4.67 -0.30
C LYS A 21 -13.53 -3.51 0.64
N TYR A 22 -12.81 -2.41 0.46
CA TYR A 22 -13.00 -1.19 1.23
C TYR A 22 -12.93 0.02 0.31
N SER A 23 -13.83 0.98 0.52
CA SER A 23 -13.72 2.30 -0.12
C SER A 23 -12.63 3.11 0.59
N VAL A 24 -12.14 4.17 -0.07
CA VAL A 24 -11.20 5.10 0.57
C VAL A 24 -11.80 5.66 1.85
N PHE A 25 -13.08 5.99 1.84
CA PHE A 25 -13.79 6.49 3.02
C PHE A 25 -13.76 5.49 4.18
N ASP A 26 -14.05 4.21 3.91
CA ASP A 26 -13.98 3.15 4.92
C ASP A 26 -12.58 3.04 5.53
N VAL A 27 -11.56 3.13 4.67
CA VAL A 27 -10.16 3.05 5.11
C VAL A 27 -9.83 4.20 6.05
N MET A 28 -10.22 5.41 5.71
CA MET A 28 -10.00 6.58 6.55
C MET A 28 -10.65 6.41 7.93
N ARG A 29 -11.87 5.88 7.97
CA ARG A 29 -12.60 5.64 9.22
C ARG A 29 -11.93 4.56 10.07
N LEU A 30 -11.55 3.45 9.46
CA LEU A 30 -10.90 2.35 10.18
C LEU A 30 -9.49 2.72 10.65
N CYS A 31 -8.81 3.61 9.95
CA CYS A 31 -7.53 4.15 10.40
C CYS A 31 -7.67 5.20 11.51
N GLY A 32 -8.89 5.63 11.81
CA GLY A 32 -9.14 6.61 12.87
C GLY A 32 -8.85 8.05 12.49
N TRP A 33 -8.89 8.36 11.19
CA TRP A 33 -8.65 9.73 10.72
C TRP A 33 -9.80 10.67 11.10
N PRO A 34 -9.50 11.98 11.27
CA PRO A 34 -10.53 12.97 11.57
C PRO A 34 -11.65 13.01 10.52
N ALA A 35 -12.86 13.32 10.96
CA ALA A 35 -14.04 13.35 10.09
C ALA A 35 -13.94 14.40 8.97
N GLU A 36 -13.12 15.42 9.14
CA GLU A 36 -12.90 16.48 8.17
C GLU A 36 -12.09 16.04 6.95
N GLN A 37 -11.36 14.93 7.08
CA GLN A 37 -10.61 14.38 5.94
C GLN A 37 -11.59 13.78 4.94
N VAL A 38 -11.39 14.12 3.67
CA VAL A 38 -12.25 13.65 2.57
C VAL A 38 -11.45 12.80 1.59
N PRO A 39 -12.10 11.80 0.94
CA PRO A 39 -11.39 10.87 0.04
C PRO A 39 -10.61 11.54 -1.09
N GLN A 40 -11.09 12.65 -1.61
CA GLN A 40 -10.44 13.37 -2.71
C GLN A 40 -9.03 13.85 -2.36
N ASN A 41 -8.73 14.03 -1.08
CA ASN A 41 -7.43 14.53 -0.63
C ASN A 41 -6.38 13.43 -0.46
N VAL A 42 -6.76 12.16 -0.61
CA VAL A 42 -5.83 11.05 -0.37
C VAL A 42 -4.95 10.78 -1.59
N GLY A 43 -5.52 10.77 -2.79
CA GLY A 43 -4.77 10.36 -3.97
C GLY A 43 -4.34 8.89 -3.88
N GLY A 44 -3.13 8.58 -4.33
CA GLY A 44 -2.57 7.24 -4.28
C GLY A 44 -2.13 6.79 -2.89
N TYR A 45 -1.80 7.73 -2.02
CA TYR A 45 -1.49 7.48 -0.61
C TYR A 45 -1.49 8.80 0.16
N LYS A 46 -1.59 8.70 1.47
CA LYS A 46 -1.46 9.89 2.33
C LYS A 46 -0.98 9.47 3.71
N LEU A 47 -0.01 10.21 4.22
CA LEU A 47 0.53 10.01 5.56
C LEU A 47 -0.34 10.75 6.59
N ASP A 48 -0.69 10.08 7.66
CA ASP A 48 -1.25 10.68 8.86
C ASP A 48 -0.38 10.33 10.06
N THR A 49 0.38 11.32 10.53
CA THR A 49 1.35 11.11 11.62
C THR A 49 0.67 10.94 12.98
N GLU A 50 -0.52 11.50 13.17
CA GLU A 50 -1.23 11.38 14.45
C GLU A 50 -1.65 9.94 14.73
N THR A 51 -2.16 9.23 13.70
CA THR A 51 -2.53 7.82 13.85
C THR A 51 -1.38 6.88 13.49
N GLY A 52 -0.29 7.39 12.91
CA GLY A 52 0.83 6.55 12.46
C GLY A 52 0.43 5.65 11.30
N SER A 53 -0.33 6.17 10.33
CA SER A 53 -0.85 5.38 9.21
C SER A 53 -0.55 6.03 7.86
N LEU A 54 -0.28 5.17 6.89
CA LEU A 54 -0.07 5.56 5.49
C LEU A 54 -0.74 4.52 4.59
N PRO A 55 -2.05 4.62 4.38
CA PRO A 55 -2.75 3.71 3.47
C PRO A 55 -2.34 3.99 2.03
N ILE A 56 -2.11 2.92 1.27
CA ILE A 56 -1.69 2.98 -0.13
C ILE A 56 -2.80 2.38 -1.00
N PHE A 57 -3.18 3.11 -2.05
CA PHE A 57 -4.21 2.71 -3.00
C PHE A 57 -3.60 2.55 -4.38
N ILE A 58 -3.67 1.36 -4.93
CA ILE A 58 -3.06 1.02 -6.22
C ILE A 58 -4.16 0.61 -7.20
N LYS A 59 -4.16 1.28 -8.37
CA LYS A 59 -4.96 0.88 -9.54
C LYS A 59 -4.06 0.05 -10.43
N TYR A 60 -4.20 -1.25 -10.36
CA TYR A 60 -3.26 -2.19 -10.95
C TYR A 60 -3.52 -2.40 -12.44
N GLU A 61 -2.45 -2.27 -13.23
CA GLU A 61 -2.43 -2.64 -14.64
C GLU A 61 -1.06 -3.23 -14.98
N ALA A 62 -1.04 -4.52 -15.28
CA ALA A 62 0.20 -5.28 -15.45
C ALA A 62 1.09 -4.79 -16.60
N SER A 63 0.51 -4.16 -17.61
CA SER A 63 1.23 -3.67 -18.78
C SER A 63 1.80 -2.26 -18.64
N GLN A 64 1.44 -1.54 -17.57
CA GLN A 64 1.89 -0.17 -17.37
C GLN A 64 3.17 -0.11 -16.53
N TYR A 65 3.95 0.94 -16.79
CA TYR A 65 5.05 1.34 -15.93
C TYR A 65 4.48 1.89 -14.61
N GLY A 66 4.96 1.41 -13.50
CA GLY A 66 4.51 1.84 -12.18
C GLY A 66 4.37 0.67 -11.21
N ASP A 67 3.49 0.82 -10.25
CA ASP A 67 3.29 -0.16 -9.19
C ASP A 67 2.97 -1.54 -9.72
N ARG A 68 3.65 -2.57 -9.23
CA ARG A 68 3.44 -3.94 -9.68
C ARG A 68 3.84 -4.96 -8.62
N PHE A 69 3.18 -6.11 -8.64
CA PHE A 69 3.63 -7.26 -7.87
C PHE A 69 4.91 -7.84 -8.46
N LEU A 70 5.91 -8.06 -7.62
CA LEU A 70 7.10 -8.83 -7.96
C LEU A 70 6.86 -10.33 -7.72
N ASN A 71 6.05 -10.62 -6.72
CA ASN A 71 5.56 -11.95 -6.34
C ASN A 71 4.40 -11.72 -5.36
N PRO A 72 3.70 -12.77 -4.91
CA PRO A 72 2.55 -12.58 -4.01
C PRO A 72 2.84 -11.86 -2.69
N GLY A 73 4.10 -11.81 -2.25
CA GLY A 73 4.49 -11.17 -1.00
C GLY A 73 5.20 -9.84 -1.15
N GLU A 74 5.44 -9.38 -2.38
CA GLU A 74 6.25 -8.19 -2.62
C GLU A 74 5.68 -7.33 -3.74
N ILE A 75 5.63 -6.02 -3.49
CA ILE A 75 5.11 -5.03 -4.45
C ILE A 75 6.18 -3.97 -4.70
N GLU A 76 6.52 -3.74 -5.96
CA GLU A 76 7.31 -2.57 -6.34
C GLU A 76 6.38 -1.37 -6.37
N TRP A 77 6.69 -0.37 -5.55
CA TRP A 77 5.83 0.78 -5.31
C TRP A 77 6.55 2.07 -5.66
N PHE A 78 5.83 2.95 -6.36
CA PHE A 78 6.34 4.25 -6.80
C PHE A 78 5.69 5.35 -5.98
N SER A 79 6.50 6.31 -5.52
CA SER A 79 5.98 7.50 -4.88
C SER A 79 5.19 8.38 -5.88
N LYS A 80 4.49 9.37 -5.34
CA LYS A 80 3.98 10.47 -6.15
C LYS A 80 5.13 11.21 -6.82
N ASN A 81 4.82 11.95 -7.87
CA ASN A 81 5.81 12.76 -8.58
C ASN A 81 6.39 13.85 -7.67
N ASN A 82 7.63 14.23 -7.96
CA ASN A 82 8.36 15.27 -7.24
C ASN A 82 8.60 14.92 -5.76
N ARG A 83 8.88 13.66 -5.51
CA ARG A 83 9.26 13.16 -4.18
C ARG A 83 10.72 12.74 -4.16
N SER A 84 11.30 12.78 -2.98
CA SER A 84 12.67 12.34 -2.72
C SER A 84 12.74 11.59 -1.39
N LEU A 85 13.92 11.05 -1.07
CA LEU A 85 14.15 10.40 0.22
C LEU A 85 14.01 11.37 1.40
N LYS A 86 14.03 12.68 1.15
CA LYS A 86 13.83 13.73 2.15
C LYS A 86 12.37 14.15 2.31
N SER A 87 11.46 13.64 1.48
CA SER A 87 10.03 13.91 1.61
C SER A 87 9.47 13.35 2.91
N ASN A 88 8.44 13.98 3.47
CA ASN A 88 7.91 13.64 4.80
C ASN A 88 7.51 12.17 4.92
N GLU A 89 6.84 11.61 3.92
CA GLU A 89 6.43 10.22 3.95
C GLU A 89 7.62 9.26 4.02
N PHE A 90 8.73 9.55 3.33
CA PHE A 90 9.93 8.70 3.36
C PHE A 90 10.75 8.88 4.62
N ARG A 91 10.80 10.08 5.16
CA ARG A 91 11.41 10.29 6.48
C ARG A 91 10.69 9.47 7.55
N TRP A 92 9.36 9.41 7.47
CA TRP A 92 8.57 8.62 8.39
C TRP A 92 8.74 7.12 8.13
N LEU A 93 8.59 6.67 6.88
CA LEU A 93 8.73 5.26 6.52
C LEU A 93 10.12 4.71 6.82
N LEU A 94 11.16 5.50 6.62
CA LEU A 94 12.55 5.07 6.80
C LEU A 94 13.06 5.25 8.23
N ASP A 95 12.24 5.74 9.13
CA ASP A 95 12.58 5.83 10.54
C ASP A 95 12.48 4.43 11.17
N GLY A 96 13.64 3.78 11.35
CA GLY A 96 13.72 2.44 11.92
C GLY A 96 13.24 1.35 10.97
N THR A 97 13.75 1.32 9.72
CA THR A 97 13.27 0.43 8.64
C THR A 97 13.63 -1.05 8.77
N GLU A 98 14.18 -1.49 9.86
CA GLU A 98 14.38 -2.90 10.09
C GLU A 98 13.04 -3.60 10.33
N ARG A 99 12.95 -4.88 9.91
CA ARG A 99 11.75 -5.70 10.12
C ARG A 99 11.58 -6.04 11.60
N THR A 100 11.20 -5.06 12.39
CA THR A 100 11.03 -5.23 13.83
C THR A 100 9.59 -5.00 14.22
N PRO A 101 9.12 -5.62 15.30
CA PRO A 101 7.81 -5.30 15.88
C PRO A 101 7.68 -3.83 16.23
N GLU A 102 8.76 -3.17 16.62
CA GLU A 102 8.76 -1.75 16.96
C GLU A 102 8.43 -0.88 15.76
N TRP A 103 9.03 -1.17 14.60
CA TRP A 103 8.70 -0.46 13.37
C TRP A 103 7.22 -0.67 13.00
N GLN A 104 6.74 -1.90 13.04
CA GLN A 104 5.35 -2.23 12.72
C GLN A 104 4.36 -1.55 13.66
N ASN A 105 4.68 -1.43 14.95
CA ASN A 105 3.83 -0.76 15.91
C ASN A 105 3.69 0.75 15.65
N ARG A 106 4.71 1.36 15.06
CA ARG A 106 4.72 2.81 14.77
C ARG A 106 4.29 3.14 13.35
N HIS A 107 4.26 2.15 12.46
CA HIS A 107 3.99 2.34 11.05
C HIS A 107 2.90 1.39 10.58
N PHE A 108 1.70 1.88 10.42
CA PHE A 108 0.62 1.11 9.80
C PHE A 108 0.52 1.51 8.33
N VAL A 109 0.90 0.59 7.44
CA VAL A 109 0.94 0.83 5.99
C VAL A 109 0.06 -0.21 5.29
N PRO A 110 -1.27 -0.07 5.37
CA PRO A 110 -2.19 -1.00 4.72
C PRO A 110 -2.25 -0.76 3.22
N ILE A 111 -2.32 -1.82 2.44
CA ILE A 111 -2.26 -1.76 0.98
C ILE A 111 -3.56 -2.25 0.38
N PHE A 112 -4.12 -1.44 -0.52
CA PHE A 112 -5.41 -1.65 -1.16
C PHE A 112 -5.22 -1.60 -2.66
N ILE A 113 -5.69 -2.64 -3.37
CA ILE A 113 -5.48 -2.77 -4.80
C ILE A 113 -6.80 -3.09 -5.48
N ARG A 114 -7.03 -2.46 -6.64
CA ARG A 114 -8.06 -2.86 -7.58
C ARG A 114 -7.48 -2.88 -8.98
N ARG A 115 -8.12 -3.62 -9.87
CA ARG A 115 -7.73 -3.58 -11.28
C ARG A 115 -8.16 -2.25 -11.89
N LYS A 116 -7.30 -1.67 -12.72
CA LYS A 116 -7.64 -0.45 -13.46
C LYS A 116 -8.86 -0.67 -14.36
N ALA A 117 -9.03 -1.87 -14.90
CA ALA A 117 -10.19 -2.23 -15.71
C ALA A 117 -11.51 -2.16 -14.93
N GLU A 118 -11.47 -2.14 -13.59
CA GLU A 118 -12.63 -2.04 -12.71
C GLU A 118 -12.83 -0.60 -12.21
N GLU A 119 -12.62 0.40 -13.05
CA GLU A 119 -12.67 1.82 -12.65
C GLU A 119 -14.02 2.26 -12.09
N GLN A 120 -15.10 1.60 -12.47
CA GLN A 120 -16.43 1.92 -11.93
C GLN A 120 -16.62 1.44 -10.50
N GLU A 121 -15.80 0.50 -10.06
CA GLU A 121 -15.77 0.07 -8.68
C GLU A 121 -15.00 1.09 -7.85
N LYS A 122 -15.61 1.58 -6.78
CA LYS A 122 -14.95 2.55 -5.89
C LYS A 122 -14.22 1.88 -4.72
N SER A 123 -14.27 0.56 -4.66
CA SER A 123 -13.68 -0.22 -3.59
C SER A 123 -12.43 -0.94 -4.05
N TYR A 124 -11.52 -1.14 -3.09
CA TYR A 124 -10.22 -1.78 -3.31
C TYR A 124 -10.12 -3.01 -2.40
N TYR A 125 -9.46 -4.06 -2.87
CA TYR A 125 -9.16 -5.23 -2.05
C TYR A 125 -8.03 -4.92 -1.08
N PHE A 126 -8.25 -5.25 0.19
CA PHE A 126 -7.16 -5.23 1.16
C PHE A 126 -6.26 -6.44 0.94
N VAL A 127 -4.98 -6.20 0.66
CA VAL A 127 -4.01 -7.27 0.36
C VAL A 127 -2.99 -7.50 1.46
N GLY A 128 -3.02 -6.70 2.50
CA GLY A 128 -2.10 -6.82 3.62
C GLY A 128 -1.46 -5.50 3.99
N SER A 129 -0.56 -5.53 4.95
CA SER A 129 0.20 -4.36 5.39
C SER A 129 1.68 -4.55 5.09
N ALA A 130 2.37 -3.47 4.78
CA ALA A 130 3.82 -3.52 4.61
C ALA A 130 4.49 -3.69 5.99
N VAL A 131 5.40 -4.65 6.09
CA VAL A 131 6.21 -4.89 7.31
C VAL A 131 7.62 -4.37 7.16
N ALA A 132 8.03 -4.03 5.95
CA ALA A 132 9.33 -3.44 5.64
C ALA A 132 9.32 -2.85 4.24
N LEU A 133 10.25 -1.92 4.01
CA LEU A 133 10.56 -1.41 2.68
C LEU A 133 12.00 -1.81 2.35
N ASP A 134 12.18 -2.45 1.19
CA ASP A 134 13.49 -2.82 0.70
C ASP A 134 13.81 -2.04 -0.58
N ASP A 135 15.10 -1.98 -0.92
CA ASP A 135 15.59 -1.39 -2.17
C ASP A 135 15.00 0.01 -2.43
N VAL A 136 15.02 0.85 -1.41
CA VAL A 136 14.49 2.22 -1.50
C VAL A 136 15.50 3.10 -2.21
N HIS A 137 15.13 3.67 -3.34
CA HIS A 137 16.04 4.49 -4.13
C HIS A 137 15.31 5.57 -4.92
N ALA A 138 16.05 6.66 -5.19
CA ALA A 138 15.56 7.72 -6.06
C ALA A 138 15.63 7.29 -7.52
N SER A 139 14.64 7.70 -8.31
CA SER A 139 14.55 7.40 -9.73
C SER A 139 13.81 8.52 -10.46
N VAL A 140 13.54 8.31 -11.72
CA VAL A 140 12.75 9.23 -12.54
C VAL A 140 11.60 8.47 -13.18
N ASN A 141 10.46 9.15 -13.30
CA ASN A 141 9.28 8.62 -13.95
C ASN A 141 9.06 9.38 -15.26
N PRO A 142 9.13 8.72 -16.42
CA PRO A 142 8.89 9.39 -17.70
C PRO A 142 7.43 9.81 -17.83
N GLY A 143 7.20 11.08 -18.12
CA GLY A 143 5.87 11.60 -18.41
C GLY A 143 5.47 11.34 -19.85
N GLU A 144 4.17 11.42 -20.12
CA GLU A 144 3.62 11.25 -21.47
C GLU A 144 4.10 12.33 -22.45
N ASP A 145 4.42 13.50 -21.93
CA ASP A 145 4.91 14.65 -22.71
C ASP A 145 6.44 14.66 -22.87
N GLY A 146 7.13 13.60 -22.47
CA GLY A 146 8.58 13.50 -22.50
C GLY A 146 9.28 14.17 -21.32
N SER A 147 8.54 14.79 -20.39
CA SER A 147 9.11 15.31 -19.16
C SER A 147 9.43 14.17 -18.20
N GLU A 148 10.36 14.42 -17.27
CA GLU A 148 10.73 13.46 -16.24
C GLU A 148 10.41 14.04 -14.86
N SER A 149 9.81 13.23 -14.02
CA SER A 149 9.53 13.57 -12.62
C SER A 149 10.36 12.73 -11.68
N LYS A 150 10.85 13.34 -10.61
CA LYS A 150 11.55 12.62 -9.56
C LYS A 150 10.57 11.76 -8.78
N VAL A 151 10.94 10.50 -8.56
CA VAL A 151 10.16 9.57 -7.76
C VAL A 151 11.08 8.78 -6.85
N VAL A 152 10.50 8.14 -5.85
CA VAL A 152 11.18 7.14 -5.02
C VAL A 152 10.53 5.80 -5.31
N ILE A 153 11.34 4.79 -5.59
CA ILE A 153 10.88 3.42 -5.82
C ILE A 153 11.31 2.57 -4.64
N SER A 154 10.45 1.71 -4.19
CA SER A 154 10.75 0.78 -3.11
C SER A 154 10.01 -0.54 -3.30
N THR A 155 10.51 -1.58 -2.63
CA THR A 155 9.80 -2.86 -2.55
C THR A 155 9.10 -2.95 -1.22
N LEU A 156 7.77 -3.00 -1.25
CA LEU A 156 6.95 -3.21 -0.06
C LEU A 156 6.89 -4.70 0.24
N LYS A 157 7.26 -5.08 1.44
CA LYS A 157 7.15 -6.46 1.92
C LYS A 157 5.85 -6.61 2.67
N LEU A 158 4.98 -7.49 2.19
CA LEU A 158 3.71 -7.75 2.84
C LEU A 158 3.87 -8.63 4.08
N ASP A 159 2.98 -8.46 5.04
CA ASP A 159 2.92 -9.25 6.25
C ASP A 159 2.64 -10.74 5.97
N LYS A 160 1.94 -11.03 4.88
CA LYS A 160 1.80 -12.39 4.34
C LYS A 160 1.55 -12.33 2.83
N PRO A 161 1.86 -13.41 2.09
CA PRO A 161 1.57 -13.45 0.66
C PRO A 161 0.07 -13.33 0.37
N VAL A 162 -0.27 -12.67 -0.74
CA VAL A 162 -1.65 -12.56 -1.20
C VAL A 162 -2.18 -13.94 -1.58
N ASP A 163 -3.44 -14.20 -1.26
CA ASP A 163 -4.13 -15.42 -1.63
C ASP A 163 -4.02 -15.70 -3.14
N PRO A 164 -3.74 -16.95 -3.58
CA PRO A 164 -3.53 -17.26 -4.99
C PRO A 164 -4.67 -16.85 -5.93
N GLU A 165 -5.92 -17.00 -5.51
CA GLU A 165 -7.06 -16.60 -6.34
C GLU A 165 -7.14 -15.09 -6.51
N LEU A 166 -6.94 -14.33 -5.43
CA LEU A 166 -6.92 -12.88 -5.47
C LEU A 166 -5.73 -12.39 -6.30
N TYR A 167 -4.57 -12.99 -6.11
CA TYR A 167 -3.37 -12.65 -6.89
C TYR A 167 -3.62 -12.83 -8.40
N ARG A 168 -4.23 -13.96 -8.78
CA ARG A 168 -4.58 -14.21 -10.19
C ARG A 168 -5.58 -13.18 -10.70
N HIS A 169 -6.59 -12.85 -9.90
CA HIS A 169 -7.58 -11.84 -10.27
C HIS A 169 -6.93 -10.48 -10.54
N LEU A 170 -6.04 -10.05 -9.64
CA LEU A 170 -5.41 -8.73 -9.75
C LEU A 170 -4.35 -8.66 -10.84
N THR A 171 -3.55 -9.70 -11.01
CA THR A 171 -2.38 -9.67 -11.90
C THR A 171 -2.57 -10.41 -13.22
N GLY A 172 -3.53 -11.32 -13.30
CA GLY A 172 -3.67 -12.25 -14.42
C GLY A 172 -2.62 -13.35 -14.43
N LYS A 173 -1.81 -13.47 -13.37
CA LYS A 173 -0.70 -14.43 -13.29
C LYS A 173 -0.93 -15.44 -12.18
N SER A 174 -0.36 -16.65 -12.37
CA SER A 174 -0.36 -17.66 -11.32
C SER A 174 0.60 -17.26 -10.20
N ALA A 175 0.24 -17.59 -8.95
CA ALA A 175 1.07 -17.38 -7.78
C ALA A 175 2.23 -18.38 -7.68
N LEU A 176 2.23 -19.40 -8.51
CA LEU A 176 3.24 -20.48 -8.53
C LEU A 176 4.31 -20.24 -9.58
#